data_6cb3925ed0d396ee429f888fb7e8c68e
#
_entry.id   6cb3925ed0d396ee429f888fb7e8c68e
#
_cell.length_a   1.000
_cell.length_b   1.000
_cell.length_c   1.000
_cell.angle_alpha   90.00
_cell.angle_beta   90.00
_cell.angle_gamma   90.00
#
_symmetry.space_group_name_H-M   'P 1'
#
loop_
_entity.id
_entity.type
_entity.pdbx_description
1 polymer ?
#
loop_
_entity_poly.entity_id
_entity_poly.type
_entity_poly.pdbx_seq_one_letter_code
_entity_poly.pdbx_strand_id
1 'polypeptide(L)'
;MKTIKSNIVKAALGLAVVVSPTFFSSCDDMLDLVPQGTFTDAQLDSTTIEGLLTSAYAGLECHFFGNNESFQGPITNWIFDVRSDDAYKGGGSLSMESNIHDLEVSNLRSDNVCVRDKWRNNFYAIDRVHKAMRAIEGSNVANRESMLGELKTLRAYFYFDLIRVFKNIPYFDETVDDPSSVSPYQYSRDDIFGFIKQDLREAYLAMPEKQQDKGRFNKYVAAAVMAKVCAFTASVNNSQQDWNDVVTYADYVIGSGQYELYPNFLDMSKVEFDNTYESILAIQFAATADNAHYNYPNMLNCTISEGNLYGNGDDFFLGSQNLVNAFRTNDAGLPYLSGNSGDVDNNVNVTGDYQGNVDPRLDFTVGRIGFPFRGHTYTSSWCRAYDIYGEYSGKKGQLAPEDPNMVPGIVPWGASGLNFCLIRYADILLLKAEALIETNKDLGKARELINDVRDKAKRSIDGAYSPVDLDPMRASYKVEPYPAEGWTQDYARRAVRMERRLELAMEGNRWFDLVRWGTVVDVVNKYMQNESSLRTYYEGASMSDDDVYFPIPLDEVDNAANGTYDEPKQ
;
A
#
# COMPACT_ATOMS: atom_id res chain seq x y z
N MET A 1 58.50 18.76 42.25
CA MET A 1 59.20 19.72 43.15
C MET A 1 58.22 20.74 43.66
N LYS A 2 58.07 20.81 45.01
CA LYS A 2 57.50 21.84 45.92
C LYS A 2 55.95 22.04 45.78
N THR A 3 55.08 21.41 46.57
CA THR A 3 54.71 21.59 48.03
C THR A 3 54.67 23.03 48.51
N ILE A 4 53.49 23.38 49.06
CA ILE A 4 53.24 24.16 50.29
C ILE A 4 51.68 24.24 50.40
N LYS A 5 51.05 23.57 51.26
CA LYS A 5 50.62 23.52 52.67
C LYS A 5 49.97 24.81 53.17
N SER A 6 48.70 24.64 53.61
CA SER A 6 48.13 24.97 54.95
C SER A 6 47.78 26.42 55.23
N ASN A 7 46.54 26.71 55.64
CA ASN A 7 46.16 26.78 57.05
C ASN A 7 44.64 27.02 57.28
N ILE A 8 44.19 26.33 58.30
CA ILE A 8 42.89 26.40 58.98
C ILE A 8 42.84 27.66 59.85
N VAL A 9 41.70 28.37 59.87
CA VAL A 9 41.28 29.09 61.08
C VAL A 9 39.76 28.93 61.26
N LYS A 10 39.38 28.34 62.40
CA LYS A 10 38.05 28.26 62.97
C LYS A 10 37.72 29.61 63.65
N ALA A 11 36.49 30.05 63.49
CA ALA A 11 35.86 30.93 64.51
C ALA A 11 34.35 30.60 64.54
N ALA A 12 33.93 30.09 65.68
CA ALA A 12 32.54 29.90 66.08
C ALA A 12 32.12 31.13 66.92
N LEU A 13 30.85 31.54 66.77
CA LEU A 13 29.99 32.26 67.72
C LEU A 13 28.75 32.61 66.88
N GLY A 14 27.51 32.32 67.18
CA GLY A 14 26.79 32.22 68.44
C GLY A 14 25.37 32.74 68.16
N LEU A 15 24.40 31.85 68.27
CA LEU A 15 22.99 31.99 68.62
C LEU A 15 22.27 33.32 68.41
N ALA A 16 21.20 33.26 67.54
CA ALA A 16 19.91 33.90 67.89
C ALA A 16 18.79 33.19 67.10
N VAL A 17 18.00 32.39 67.81
CA VAL A 17 16.75 31.79 67.31
C VAL A 17 15.71 32.87 67.34
N VAL A 18 15.25 33.33 66.18
CA VAL A 18 13.99 34.08 66.03
C VAL A 18 13.03 33.13 65.30
N VAL A 19 12.10 32.56 66.07
CA VAL A 19 10.96 31.79 65.55
C VAL A 19 9.97 32.80 65.01
N SER A 20 9.90 32.95 63.71
CA SER A 20 8.77 33.57 63.02
C SER A 20 7.93 32.43 62.44
N PRO A 21 6.62 32.40 62.66
CA PRO A 21 5.74 31.44 61.98
C PRO A 21 5.58 31.91 60.53
N THR A 22 6.41 31.40 59.65
CA THR A 22 6.13 31.45 58.22
C THR A 22 5.04 30.45 57.93
N PHE A 23 3.90 30.95 57.53
CA PHE A 23 2.84 30.19 56.88
C PHE A 23 3.46 29.47 55.68
N PHE A 24 3.54 28.15 55.73
CA PHE A 24 3.71 27.33 54.55
C PHE A 24 2.43 27.47 53.73
N SER A 25 2.40 28.41 52.82
CA SER A 25 1.54 28.34 51.66
C SER A 25 2.06 27.15 50.87
N SER A 26 1.38 26.04 50.93
CA SER A 26 1.60 24.91 50.04
C SER A 26 1.35 25.41 48.62
N CYS A 27 2.40 25.54 47.84
CA CYS A 27 2.27 25.67 46.40
C CYS A 27 1.89 24.30 45.86
N ASP A 28 0.60 24.00 45.87
CA ASP A 28 0.07 22.82 45.12
C ASP A 28 0.28 22.94 43.61
N ASP A 29 0.59 24.14 43.11
CA ASP A 29 0.83 24.43 41.70
C ASP A 29 2.19 23.97 41.15
N MET A 30 3.10 23.40 41.97
CA MET A 30 4.42 22.95 41.52
C MET A 30 4.51 21.44 41.26
N LEU A 31 3.44 20.67 41.46
CA LEU A 31 3.41 19.23 41.26
C LEU A 31 2.57 18.76 40.06
N ASP A 32 1.84 19.65 39.43
CA ASP A 32 1.20 19.40 38.15
C ASP A 32 2.21 19.56 37.00
N LEU A 33 3.21 18.68 36.96
CA LEU A 33 4.01 18.48 35.77
C LEU A 33 3.10 17.83 34.73
N VAL A 34 2.62 18.61 33.77
CA VAL A 34 1.98 18.07 32.57
C VAL A 34 2.96 17.11 31.93
N PRO A 35 2.62 15.83 31.74
CA PRO A 35 3.50 14.87 31.11
C PRO A 35 4.02 15.44 29.79
N GLN A 36 5.34 15.37 29.56
CA GLN A 36 5.90 15.83 28.30
C GLN A 36 5.30 15.00 27.17
N GLY A 37 4.65 15.67 26.21
CA GLY A 37 3.98 15.05 25.07
C GLY A 37 2.46 15.04 25.13
N THR A 38 1.83 15.61 26.18
CA THR A 38 0.39 15.88 26.22
C THR A 38 0.12 17.35 25.97
N PHE A 39 -0.92 17.64 25.19
CA PHE A 39 -1.40 19.02 25.02
C PHE A 39 -2.33 19.38 26.20
N THR A 40 -2.22 20.58 26.71
CA THR A 40 -3.22 21.15 27.61
C THR A 40 -4.40 21.69 26.81
N ASP A 41 -5.60 21.79 27.40
CA ASP A 41 -6.79 22.34 26.74
C ASP A 41 -6.54 23.72 26.11
N ALA A 42 -5.67 24.55 26.71
CA ALA A 42 -5.28 25.85 26.18
C ALA A 42 -4.37 25.75 24.92
N GLN A 43 -3.78 24.60 24.63
CA GLN A 43 -2.93 24.32 23.45
C GLN A 43 -3.70 23.63 22.32
N LEU A 44 -4.93 23.19 22.55
CA LEU A 44 -5.80 22.56 21.55
C LEU A 44 -6.57 23.61 20.74
N ASP A 45 -5.84 24.51 20.09
CA ASP A 45 -6.43 25.42 19.11
C ASP A 45 -6.67 24.72 17.75
N SER A 46 -7.34 25.40 16.84
CA SER A 46 -7.66 24.84 15.53
C SER A 46 -6.41 24.45 14.72
N THR A 47 -5.31 25.19 14.87
CA THR A 47 -4.04 24.95 14.17
C THR A 47 -3.37 23.67 14.67
N THR A 48 -3.35 23.46 15.98
CA THR A 48 -2.83 22.25 16.61
C THR A 48 -3.64 21.03 16.21
N ILE A 49 -4.97 21.15 16.20
CA ILE A 49 -5.89 20.07 15.78
C ILE A 49 -5.66 19.69 14.31
N GLU A 50 -5.57 20.66 13.40
CA GLU A 50 -5.27 20.39 11.99
C GLU A 50 -3.88 19.77 11.82
N GLY A 51 -2.89 20.19 12.61
CA GLY A 51 -1.56 19.58 12.62
C GLY A 51 -1.58 18.12 13.06
N LEU A 52 -2.37 17.76 14.07
CA LEU A 52 -2.54 16.38 14.53
C LEU A 52 -3.26 15.52 13.47
N LEU A 53 -4.30 16.04 12.84
CA LEU A 53 -4.99 15.37 11.75
C LEU A 53 -4.04 15.12 10.56
N THR A 54 -3.27 16.14 10.16
CA THR A 54 -2.23 16.01 9.12
C THR A 54 -1.19 14.95 9.50
N SER A 55 -0.77 14.91 10.77
CA SER A 55 0.15 13.89 11.28
C SER A 55 -0.44 12.47 11.18
N ALA A 56 -1.75 12.30 11.34
CA ALA A 56 -2.41 11.01 11.15
C ALA A 56 -2.41 10.58 9.68
N TYR A 57 -2.67 11.50 8.74
CA TYR A 57 -2.54 11.24 7.30
C TYR A 57 -1.12 10.87 6.89
N ALA A 58 -0.10 11.51 7.47
CA ALA A 58 1.29 11.18 7.23
C ALA A 58 1.65 9.74 7.63
N GLY A 59 0.79 9.05 8.41
CA GLY A 59 0.88 7.61 8.65
C GLY A 59 0.86 6.76 7.37
N LEU A 60 0.28 7.26 6.29
CA LEU A 60 0.26 6.59 4.99
C LEU A 60 1.61 6.69 4.25
N GLU A 61 2.43 7.70 4.53
CA GLU A 61 3.67 7.96 3.80
C GLU A 61 4.80 6.98 4.13
N CYS A 62 4.75 6.25 5.25
CA CYS A 62 5.81 5.33 5.70
C CYS A 62 7.16 6.00 5.96
N HIS A 63 7.18 7.28 6.34
CA HIS A 63 8.41 8.09 6.37
C HIS A 63 8.91 8.43 7.80
N PHE A 64 8.48 7.69 8.80
CA PHE A 64 8.62 8.16 10.18
C PHE A 64 9.98 8.03 10.83
N PHE A 65 10.86 7.18 10.33
CA PHE A 65 11.84 6.61 11.25
C PHE A 65 13.29 6.97 10.99
N GLY A 66 13.58 7.76 9.95
CA GLY A 66 14.96 8.14 9.63
C GLY A 66 15.87 6.94 9.30
N ASN A 67 15.32 5.75 9.31
CA ASN A 67 15.93 4.50 8.90
C ASN A 67 15.31 4.09 7.56
N ASN A 68 15.94 3.28 6.78
CA ASN A 68 15.56 2.88 5.43
C ASN A 68 14.18 2.13 5.31
N GLU A 69 13.39 2.14 6.34
CA GLU A 69 12.11 1.41 6.46
C GLU A 69 11.07 1.88 5.45
N SER A 70 11.09 3.18 5.10
CA SER A 70 10.19 3.76 4.09
C SER A 70 10.41 3.18 2.69
N PHE A 71 11.60 2.72 2.36
CA PHE A 71 11.93 2.18 1.04
C PHE A 71 11.30 0.82 0.77
N GLN A 72 10.97 0.06 1.82
CA GLN A 72 10.30 -1.24 1.69
C GLN A 72 8.79 -1.11 1.42
N GLY A 73 8.26 0.10 1.43
CA GLY A 73 6.87 0.40 1.10
C GLY A 73 5.83 -0.33 1.95
N PRO A 74 5.87 -0.22 3.32
CA PRO A 74 4.95 -0.98 4.17
C PRO A 74 3.47 -0.73 3.87
N ILE A 75 3.11 0.48 3.44
CA ILE A 75 1.72 0.82 3.09
C ILE A 75 1.43 0.63 1.60
N THR A 76 2.40 0.90 0.71
CA THR A 76 2.23 0.68 -0.73
C THR A 76 2.17 -0.79 -1.11
N ASN A 77 2.65 -1.67 -0.22
CA ASN A 77 2.53 -3.12 -0.35
C ASN A 77 3.25 -3.75 -1.57
N TRP A 78 4.18 -3.06 -2.21
CA TRP A 78 4.89 -3.60 -3.37
C TRP A 78 5.68 -4.89 -3.05
N ILE A 79 6.17 -5.05 -1.82
CA ILE A 79 6.83 -6.29 -1.37
C ILE A 79 5.89 -7.50 -1.39
N PHE A 80 4.57 -7.29 -1.35
CA PHE A 80 3.58 -8.37 -1.46
C PHE A 80 3.36 -8.79 -2.92
N ASP A 81 3.54 -7.88 -3.89
CA ASP A 81 3.59 -8.30 -5.29
C ASP A 81 4.85 -9.14 -5.57
N VAL A 82 5.99 -8.85 -4.90
CA VAL A 82 7.21 -9.69 -4.94
C VAL A 82 6.97 -11.09 -4.34
N ARG A 83 6.11 -11.21 -3.33
CA ARG A 83 5.69 -12.51 -2.78
C ARG A 83 4.72 -13.27 -3.69
N SER A 84 4.12 -12.59 -4.65
CA SER A 84 3.15 -13.16 -5.59
C SER A 84 3.82 -13.65 -6.88
N ASP A 85 3.00 -13.94 -7.89
CA ASP A 85 3.44 -14.28 -9.23
C ASP A 85 3.62 -13.07 -10.17
N ASP A 86 3.54 -11.83 -9.62
CA ASP A 86 3.60 -10.61 -10.43
C ASP A 86 4.99 -9.96 -10.50
N ALA A 87 5.85 -10.12 -9.48
CA ALA A 87 7.10 -9.37 -9.47
C ALA A 87 8.30 -10.15 -8.91
N TYR A 88 9.49 -9.78 -9.38
CA TYR A 88 10.76 -10.13 -8.75
C TYR A 88 11.22 -8.99 -7.82
N LYS A 89 12.08 -9.33 -6.86
CA LYS A 89 12.68 -8.35 -5.95
C LYS A 89 13.48 -7.28 -6.72
N GLY A 90 14.33 -7.71 -7.65
CA GLY A 90 15.23 -6.79 -8.33
C GLY A 90 16.47 -6.37 -7.52
N GLY A 91 17.01 -5.20 -7.83
CA GLY A 91 18.27 -4.70 -7.27
C GLY A 91 19.51 -5.34 -7.89
N GLY A 92 20.69 -5.03 -7.34
CA GLY A 92 21.98 -5.43 -7.93
C GLY A 92 22.43 -6.86 -7.64
N SER A 93 21.81 -7.55 -6.68
CA SER A 93 22.14 -8.94 -6.32
C SER A 93 21.09 -9.54 -5.37
N LEU A 94 21.14 -10.86 -5.14
CA LEU A 94 20.27 -11.53 -4.17
C LEU A 94 20.52 -11.06 -2.73
N SER A 95 21.75 -10.68 -2.39
CA SER A 95 22.12 -10.21 -1.04
C SER A 95 21.74 -8.75 -0.79
N MET A 96 21.48 -7.96 -1.82
CA MET A 96 20.99 -6.60 -1.68
C MET A 96 19.53 -6.65 -1.22
N GLU A 97 19.19 -6.02 -0.10
CA GLU A 97 17.89 -6.15 0.54
C GLU A 97 17.46 -7.63 0.70
N SER A 98 18.32 -8.44 1.33
CA SER A 98 18.12 -9.88 1.48
C SER A 98 16.81 -10.24 2.19
N ASN A 99 16.29 -9.36 3.06
CA ASN A 99 15.01 -9.55 3.71
C ASN A 99 13.83 -9.60 2.72
N ILE A 100 13.90 -8.83 1.62
CA ILE A 100 12.90 -8.88 0.55
C ILE A 100 13.09 -10.17 -0.28
N HIS A 101 14.34 -10.59 -0.49
CA HIS A 101 14.62 -11.86 -1.17
C HIS A 101 14.09 -13.06 -0.39
N ASP A 102 14.23 -13.05 0.95
CA ASP A 102 13.64 -14.09 1.79
C ASP A 102 12.11 -14.18 1.59
N LEU A 103 11.43 -13.04 1.47
CA LEU A 103 9.99 -13.02 1.15
C LEU A 103 9.68 -13.53 -0.27
N GLU A 104 10.52 -13.20 -1.25
CA GLU A 104 10.40 -13.62 -2.65
C GLU A 104 10.42 -15.15 -2.80
N VAL A 105 11.26 -15.83 -2.02
CA VAL A 105 11.42 -17.29 -2.04
C VAL A 105 10.64 -18.02 -0.94
N SER A 106 9.71 -17.32 -0.29
CA SER A 106 8.87 -17.85 0.82
C SER A 106 9.68 -18.36 2.04
N ASN A 107 10.89 -17.82 2.28
CA ASN A 107 11.67 -18.05 3.49
C ASN A 107 11.24 -17.07 4.60
N LEU A 108 10.01 -17.25 5.09
CA LEU A 108 9.39 -16.33 6.02
C LEU A 108 9.90 -16.53 7.46
N ARG A 109 10.38 -15.45 8.10
CA ARG A 109 10.94 -15.46 9.45
C ARG A 109 10.41 -14.30 10.28
N SER A 110 10.24 -14.52 11.59
CA SER A 110 9.77 -13.49 12.53
C SER A 110 10.78 -12.37 12.78
N ASP A 111 12.07 -12.58 12.54
CA ASP A 111 13.14 -11.59 12.64
C ASP A 111 13.38 -10.81 11.33
N ASN A 112 12.58 -11.04 10.28
CA ASN A 112 12.68 -10.34 9.02
C ASN A 112 12.29 -8.86 9.19
N VAL A 113 13.12 -7.96 8.70
CA VAL A 113 12.93 -6.50 8.80
C VAL A 113 11.62 -6.06 8.15
N CYS A 114 11.23 -6.63 7.00
CA CYS A 114 9.98 -6.27 6.34
C CYS A 114 8.74 -6.66 7.17
N VAL A 115 8.81 -7.78 7.90
CA VAL A 115 7.76 -8.21 8.84
C VAL A 115 7.63 -7.21 9.98
N ARG A 116 8.76 -6.84 10.60
CA ARG A 116 8.82 -5.84 11.67
C ARG A 116 8.30 -4.47 11.22
N ASP A 117 8.77 -3.99 10.08
CA ASP A 117 8.46 -2.63 9.61
C ASP A 117 6.99 -2.52 9.19
N LYS A 118 6.43 -3.59 8.60
CA LYS A 118 4.99 -3.67 8.30
C LYS A 118 4.13 -3.54 9.57
N TRP A 119 4.52 -4.23 10.63
CA TRP A 119 3.86 -4.15 11.93
C TRP A 119 3.98 -2.75 12.53
N ARG A 120 5.20 -2.29 12.72
CA ARG A 120 5.51 -1.03 13.40
C ARG A 120 4.91 0.17 12.70
N ASN A 121 5.05 0.25 11.38
CA ASN A 121 4.51 1.40 10.64
C ASN A 121 3.00 1.56 10.85
N ASN A 122 2.24 0.46 10.78
CA ASN A 122 0.80 0.51 10.99
C ASN A 122 0.43 0.91 12.43
N PHE A 123 1.11 0.34 13.45
CA PHE A 123 0.82 0.69 14.84
C PHE A 123 1.23 2.12 15.20
N TYR A 124 2.31 2.63 14.65
CA TYR A 124 2.67 4.05 14.80
C TYR A 124 1.65 4.98 14.12
N ALA A 125 1.14 4.58 12.97
CA ALA A 125 0.08 5.33 12.31
C ALA A 125 -1.22 5.32 13.14
N ILE A 126 -1.60 4.17 13.71
CA ILE A 126 -2.73 4.04 14.62
C ILE A 126 -2.56 4.90 15.87
N ASP A 127 -1.37 4.95 16.48
CA ASP A 127 -1.09 5.83 17.62
C ASP A 127 -1.29 7.32 17.29
N ARG A 128 -0.85 7.76 16.10
CA ARG A 128 -1.12 9.13 15.63
C ARG A 128 -2.61 9.41 15.45
N VAL A 129 -3.34 8.44 14.88
CA VAL A 129 -4.79 8.55 14.74
C VAL A 129 -5.44 8.69 16.12
N HIS A 130 -5.09 7.84 17.10
CA HIS A 130 -5.66 7.89 18.44
C HIS A 130 -5.33 9.19 19.17
N LYS A 131 -4.10 9.70 19.05
CA LYS A 131 -3.73 11.02 19.59
C LYS A 131 -4.57 12.15 19.01
N ALA A 132 -4.76 12.14 17.69
CA ALA A 132 -5.62 13.13 17.02
C ALA A 132 -7.09 12.99 17.45
N MET A 133 -7.62 11.78 17.58
CA MET A 133 -9.01 11.54 18.04
C MET A 133 -9.23 12.08 19.44
N ARG A 134 -8.37 11.74 20.41
CA ARG A 134 -8.47 12.26 21.79
C ARG A 134 -8.43 13.78 21.83
N ALA A 135 -7.54 14.41 21.07
CA ALA A 135 -7.45 15.86 21.00
C ALA A 135 -8.70 16.52 20.42
N ILE A 136 -9.24 15.96 19.33
CA ILE A 136 -10.45 16.46 18.68
C ILE A 136 -11.67 16.26 19.58
N GLU A 137 -11.79 15.14 20.28
CA GLU A 137 -12.89 14.87 21.21
C GLU A 137 -12.91 15.83 22.39
N GLY A 138 -11.75 16.23 22.90
CA GLY A 138 -11.58 17.24 23.95
C GLY A 138 -11.76 18.69 23.49
N SER A 139 -12.01 18.94 22.18
CA SER A 139 -12.03 20.28 21.59
C SER A 139 -13.42 20.71 21.15
N ASN A 140 -13.57 22.03 20.90
CA ASN A 140 -14.77 22.64 20.32
C ASN A 140 -14.56 23.08 18.86
N VAL A 141 -13.72 22.38 18.10
CA VAL A 141 -13.47 22.76 16.70
C VAL A 141 -14.70 22.57 15.83
N ALA A 142 -14.85 23.46 14.86
CA ALA A 142 -15.81 23.29 13.80
C ALA A 142 -15.46 22.03 12.99
N ASN A 143 -16.43 21.36 12.40
CA ASN A 143 -16.25 20.13 11.60
C ASN A 143 -15.71 18.92 12.40
N ARG A 144 -15.81 18.91 13.72
CA ARG A 144 -15.37 17.84 14.61
C ARG A 144 -15.78 16.44 14.09
N GLU A 145 -17.06 16.26 13.77
CA GLU A 145 -17.58 14.98 13.29
C GLU A 145 -16.95 14.55 11.97
N SER A 146 -16.69 15.48 11.05
CA SER A 146 -16.00 15.18 9.79
C SER A 146 -14.55 14.74 10.03
N MET A 147 -13.82 15.45 10.91
CA MET A 147 -12.43 15.09 11.26
C MET A 147 -12.35 13.73 11.94
N LEU A 148 -13.27 13.41 12.85
CA LEU A 148 -13.37 12.08 13.46
C LEU A 148 -13.69 11.01 12.40
N GLY A 149 -14.52 11.32 11.41
CA GLY A 149 -14.80 10.42 10.27
C GLY A 149 -13.55 10.11 9.44
N GLU A 150 -12.71 11.11 9.19
CA GLU A 150 -11.43 10.92 8.50
C GLU A 150 -10.49 10.02 9.31
N LEU A 151 -10.37 10.27 10.61
CA LEU A 151 -9.53 9.47 11.52
C LEU A 151 -10.03 8.03 11.65
N LYS A 152 -11.35 7.81 11.74
CA LYS A 152 -11.94 6.47 11.73
C LYS A 152 -11.64 5.73 10.41
N THR A 153 -11.66 6.44 9.29
CA THR A 153 -11.29 5.85 7.98
C THR A 153 -9.82 5.45 7.95
N LEU A 154 -8.91 6.29 8.47
CA LEU A 154 -7.48 5.99 8.59
C LEU A 154 -7.25 4.79 9.53
N ARG A 155 -7.86 4.78 10.73
CA ARG A 155 -7.77 3.65 11.68
C ARG A 155 -8.23 2.35 11.05
N ALA A 156 -9.39 2.37 10.43
CA ALA A 156 -9.95 1.22 9.73
C ALA A 156 -9.01 0.70 8.63
N TYR A 157 -8.40 1.61 7.86
CA TYR A 157 -7.46 1.23 6.81
C TYR A 157 -6.20 0.56 7.39
N PHE A 158 -5.59 1.14 8.45
CA PHE A 158 -4.39 0.56 9.07
C PHE A 158 -4.66 -0.80 9.73
N TYR A 159 -5.79 -0.95 10.43
CA TYR A 159 -6.18 -2.25 10.98
C TYR A 159 -6.53 -3.27 9.88
N PHE A 160 -7.17 -2.85 8.80
CA PHE A 160 -7.40 -3.71 7.65
C PHE A 160 -6.09 -4.16 7.00
N ASP A 161 -5.12 -3.24 6.87
CA ASP A 161 -3.81 -3.55 6.33
C ASP A 161 -3.03 -4.53 7.22
N LEU A 162 -3.13 -4.40 8.55
CA LEU A 162 -2.56 -5.35 9.51
C LEU A 162 -3.23 -6.73 9.44
N ILE A 163 -4.56 -6.81 9.58
CA ILE A 163 -5.26 -8.08 9.77
C ILE A 163 -5.24 -8.97 8.52
N ARG A 164 -5.05 -8.42 7.32
CA ARG A 164 -4.89 -9.21 6.11
C ARG A 164 -3.46 -9.73 5.92
N VAL A 165 -2.49 -9.18 6.65
CA VAL A 165 -1.07 -9.57 6.62
C VAL A 165 -0.73 -10.49 7.78
N PHE A 166 -1.15 -10.14 9.00
CA PHE A 166 -0.91 -10.91 10.23
C PHE A 166 -2.18 -11.66 10.63
N LYS A 167 -2.04 -12.93 10.98
CA LYS A 167 -3.19 -13.74 11.41
C LYS A 167 -3.83 -13.22 12.69
N ASN A 168 -2.99 -12.80 13.64
CA ASN A 168 -3.39 -12.30 14.96
C ASN A 168 -2.72 -10.95 15.18
N ILE A 169 -3.50 -9.97 15.64
CA ILE A 169 -3.03 -8.61 15.96
C ILE A 169 -3.73 -8.10 17.22
N PRO A 170 -3.08 -7.31 18.07
CA PRO A 170 -3.78 -6.58 19.12
C PRO A 170 -4.71 -5.53 18.50
N TYR A 171 -5.94 -5.46 18.99
CA TYR A 171 -6.87 -4.39 18.63
C TYR A 171 -7.18 -3.56 19.87
N PHE A 172 -7.06 -2.26 19.75
CA PHE A 172 -7.39 -1.26 20.76
C PHE A 172 -7.85 0.03 20.10
N ASP A 173 -8.67 0.78 20.79
CA ASP A 173 -9.13 2.10 20.37
C ASP A 173 -8.45 3.21 21.18
N GLU A 174 -8.84 4.46 20.93
CA GLU A 174 -8.29 5.65 21.57
C GLU A 174 -8.53 5.74 23.08
N THR A 175 -9.39 4.89 23.65
CA THR A 175 -9.71 4.88 25.09
C THR A 175 -8.75 4.00 25.92
N VAL A 176 -7.91 3.21 25.26
CA VAL A 176 -6.95 2.33 25.94
C VAL A 176 -5.69 3.12 26.30
N ASP A 177 -5.41 3.22 27.61
CA ASP A 177 -4.28 3.97 28.15
C ASP A 177 -2.93 3.26 27.92
N ASP A 178 -2.88 1.94 28.04
CA ASP A 178 -1.68 1.13 27.88
C ASP A 178 -1.87 0.05 26.79
N PRO A 179 -1.60 0.38 25.53
CA PRO A 179 -1.69 -0.57 24.42
C PRO A 179 -0.75 -1.78 24.55
N SER A 180 0.35 -1.66 25.30
CA SER A 180 1.32 -2.77 25.48
C SER A 180 0.74 -3.95 26.27
N SER A 181 -0.37 -3.73 26.97
CA SER A 181 -1.10 -4.75 27.73
C SER A 181 -2.09 -5.55 26.88
N VAL A 182 -2.34 -5.15 25.63
CA VAL A 182 -3.34 -5.77 24.75
C VAL A 182 -2.76 -6.96 24.02
N SER A 183 -3.35 -8.13 24.22
CA SER A 183 -2.92 -9.35 23.54
C SER A 183 -3.38 -9.42 22.09
N PRO A 184 -2.55 -9.92 21.15
CA PRO A 184 -2.95 -10.19 19.77
C PRO A 184 -4.02 -11.29 19.65
N TYR A 185 -4.30 -12.00 20.74
CA TYR A 185 -5.29 -13.09 20.81
C TYR A 185 -6.57 -12.68 21.53
N GLN A 186 -6.72 -11.38 21.91
CA GLN A 186 -7.86 -10.90 22.67
C GLN A 186 -9.16 -10.95 21.88
N TYR A 187 -9.11 -10.67 20.59
CA TYR A 187 -10.24 -10.64 19.67
C TYR A 187 -10.03 -11.62 18.52
N SER A 188 -11.10 -12.22 18.06
CA SER A 188 -11.06 -12.99 16.81
C SER A 188 -10.87 -12.09 15.60
N ARG A 189 -10.44 -12.66 14.47
CA ARG A 189 -10.36 -11.92 13.21
C ARG A 189 -11.71 -11.30 12.82
N ASP A 190 -12.81 -12.02 13.03
CA ASP A 190 -14.14 -11.54 12.69
C ASP A 190 -14.57 -10.37 13.59
N ASP A 191 -14.21 -10.38 14.89
CA ASP A 191 -14.44 -9.23 15.78
C ASP A 191 -13.71 -8.00 15.26
N ILE A 192 -12.43 -8.13 14.89
CA ILE A 192 -11.62 -7.03 14.37
C ILE A 192 -12.20 -6.50 13.04
N PHE A 193 -12.61 -7.38 12.12
CA PHE A 193 -13.33 -6.95 10.91
C PHE A 193 -14.65 -6.25 11.25
N GLY A 194 -15.33 -6.67 12.31
CA GLY A 194 -16.52 -6.00 12.83
C GLY A 194 -16.24 -4.56 13.25
N PHE A 195 -15.17 -4.31 14.01
CA PHE A 195 -14.75 -2.97 14.43
C PHE A 195 -14.33 -2.09 13.25
N ILE A 196 -13.56 -2.64 12.31
CA ILE A 196 -13.19 -1.94 11.06
C ILE A 196 -14.44 -1.50 10.28
N LYS A 197 -15.40 -2.39 10.10
CA LYS A 197 -16.65 -2.09 9.40
C LYS A 197 -17.52 -1.08 10.15
N GLN A 198 -17.46 -1.07 11.49
CA GLN A 198 -18.16 -0.07 12.31
C GLN A 198 -17.56 1.32 12.09
N ASP A 199 -16.24 1.46 12.21
CA ASP A 199 -15.56 2.73 11.95
C ASP A 199 -15.90 3.30 10.57
N LEU A 200 -15.88 2.46 9.54
CA LEU A 200 -16.17 2.89 8.17
C LEU A 200 -17.64 3.30 7.96
N ARG A 201 -18.60 2.64 8.63
CA ARG A 201 -19.99 3.06 8.60
C ARG A 201 -20.21 4.41 9.26
N GLU A 202 -19.61 4.61 10.43
CA GLU A 202 -19.68 5.87 11.17
C GLU A 202 -19.00 6.99 10.38
N ALA A 203 -17.83 6.73 9.81
CA ALA A 203 -17.12 7.66 8.95
C ALA A 203 -17.93 8.08 7.72
N TYR A 204 -18.56 7.12 7.04
CA TYR A 204 -19.42 7.42 5.88
C TYR A 204 -20.59 8.35 6.24
N LEU A 205 -21.14 8.20 7.42
CA LEU A 205 -22.26 9.05 7.87
C LEU A 205 -21.81 10.44 8.32
N ALA A 206 -20.61 10.56 8.89
CA ALA A 206 -20.09 11.79 9.46
C ALA A 206 -19.41 12.71 8.44
N MET A 207 -18.80 12.15 7.40
CA MET A 207 -18.04 12.94 6.43
C MET A 207 -18.91 13.55 5.32
N PRO A 208 -18.52 14.73 4.79
CA PRO A 208 -19.19 15.37 3.66
C PRO A 208 -18.93 14.60 2.35
N GLU A 209 -19.71 14.94 1.32
CA GLU A 209 -19.50 14.41 -0.03
C GLU A 209 -18.21 14.95 -0.68
N LYS A 210 -17.81 16.16 -0.36
CA LYS A 210 -16.59 16.81 -0.85
C LYS A 210 -15.88 17.51 0.29
N GLN A 211 -14.56 17.40 0.32
CA GLN A 211 -13.70 18.20 1.18
C GLN A 211 -13.23 19.45 0.44
N GLN A 212 -12.83 20.46 1.20
CA GLN A 212 -12.27 21.70 0.67
C GLN A 212 -10.88 21.43 0.08
N ASP A 213 -10.05 20.71 0.82
CA ASP A 213 -8.68 20.40 0.45
C ASP A 213 -8.61 19.07 -0.32
N LYS A 214 -7.85 19.08 -1.41
CA LYS A 214 -7.57 17.86 -2.18
C LYS A 214 -6.75 16.89 -1.32
N GLY A 215 -7.04 15.60 -1.48
CA GLY A 215 -6.38 14.55 -0.71
C GLY A 215 -7.01 14.28 0.67
N ARG A 216 -7.86 15.17 1.22
CA ARG A 216 -8.66 14.90 2.42
C ARG A 216 -9.78 13.91 2.12
N PHE A 217 -10.04 13.01 3.05
CA PHE A 217 -11.05 11.96 2.85
C PHE A 217 -12.48 12.52 2.93
N ASN A 218 -13.29 12.14 1.98
CA ASN A 218 -14.73 12.33 1.97
C ASN A 218 -15.44 11.00 2.25
N LYS A 219 -16.76 11.01 2.38
CA LYS A 219 -17.55 9.80 2.67
C LYS A 219 -17.34 8.65 1.67
N TYR A 220 -17.02 8.95 0.42
CA TYR A 220 -16.82 7.93 -0.62
C TYR A 220 -15.49 7.21 -0.50
N VAL A 221 -14.49 7.83 0.14
CA VAL A 221 -13.25 7.14 0.53
C VAL A 221 -13.57 6.05 1.55
N ALA A 222 -14.35 6.36 2.60
CA ALA A 222 -14.80 5.36 3.58
C ALA A 222 -15.62 4.24 2.91
N ALA A 223 -16.50 4.57 1.97
CA ALA A 223 -17.26 3.58 1.20
C ALA A 223 -16.35 2.69 0.35
N ALA A 224 -15.33 3.24 -0.29
CA ALA A 224 -14.37 2.47 -1.10
C ALA A 224 -13.53 1.51 -0.23
N VAL A 225 -13.04 1.96 0.93
CA VAL A 225 -12.35 1.09 1.89
C VAL A 225 -13.31 -0.01 2.38
N MET A 226 -14.57 0.33 2.71
CA MET A 226 -15.58 -0.66 3.11
C MET A 226 -15.80 -1.72 2.02
N ALA A 227 -15.90 -1.33 0.75
CA ALA A 227 -16.07 -2.28 -0.35
C ALA A 227 -14.89 -3.26 -0.42
N LYS A 228 -13.64 -2.80 -0.21
CA LYS A 228 -12.45 -3.68 -0.15
C LYS A 228 -12.47 -4.61 1.06
N VAL A 229 -12.82 -4.11 2.24
CA VAL A 229 -12.96 -4.92 3.47
C VAL A 229 -14.02 -6.00 3.27
N CYS A 230 -15.21 -5.62 2.76
CA CYS A 230 -16.30 -6.56 2.51
C CYS A 230 -15.92 -7.61 1.45
N ALA A 231 -15.20 -7.24 0.37
CA ALA A 231 -14.74 -8.19 -0.63
C ALA A 231 -13.76 -9.22 -0.06
N PHE A 232 -12.88 -8.78 0.85
CA PHE A 232 -11.96 -9.67 1.55
C PHE A 232 -12.73 -10.65 2.46
N THR A 233 -13.59 -10.15 3.33
CA THR A 233 -14.37 -10.99 4.27
C THR A 233 -15.41 -11.86 3.55
N ALA A 234 -16.02 -11.38 2.47
CA ALA A 234 -16.93 -12.15 1.64
C ALA A 234 -16.26 -13.39 1.06
N SER A 235 -15.04 -13.25 0.55
CA SER A 235 -14.28 -14.36 -0.02
C SER A 235 -13.81 -15.35 1.05
N VAL A 236 -13.20 -14.84 2.15
CA VAL A 236 -12.61 -15.68 3.19
C VAL A 236 -13.69 -16.44 3.98
N ASN A 237 -14.81 -15.79 4.29
CA ASN A 237 -15.88 -16.34 5.12
C ASN A 237 -17.06 -16.90 4.31
N ASN A 238 -16.99 -16.91 2.96
CA ASN A 238 -18.11 -17.26 2.08
C ASN A 238 -19.39 -16.48 2.42
N SER A 239 -19.27 -15.19 2.77
CA SER A 239 -20.35 -14.37 3.25
C SER A 239 -21.15 -13.74 2.10
N GLN A 240 -22.35 -14.24 1.87
CA GLN A 240 -23.27 -13.66 0.89
C GLN A 240 -23.67 -12.22 1.25
N GLN A 241 -23.78 -11.91 2.56
CA GLN A 241 -24.09 -10.56 3.02
C GLN A 241 -22.96 -9.60 2.66
N ASP A 242 -21.71 -9.99 2.91
CA ASP A 242 -20.56 -9.13 2.58
C ASP A 242 -20.46 -8.88 1.07
N TRP A 243 -20.77 -9.87 0.21
CA TRP A 243 -20.87 -9.64 -1.22
C TRP A 243 -21.96 -8.60 -1.58
N ASN A 244 -23.11 -8.62 -0.91
CA ASN A 244 -24.15 -7.60 -1.09
C ASN A 244 -23.65 -6.22 -0.62
N ASP A 245 -22.90 -6.18 0.47
CA ASP A 245 -22.32 -4.94 0.99
C ASP A 245 -21.26 -4.38 0.03
N VAL A 246 -20.45 -5.22 -0.64
CA VAL A 246 -19.57 -4.78 -1.73
C VAL A 246 -20.35 -4.02 -2.80
N VAL A 247 -21.47 -4.60 -3.28
CA VAL A 247 -22.31 -3.94 -4.28
C VAL A 247 -22.83 -2.59 -3.76
N THR A 248 -23.35 -2.56 -2.53
CA THR A 248 -23.92 -1.35 -1.92
C THR A 248 -22.91 -0.23 -1.81
N TYR A 249 -21.72 -0.49 -1.26
CA TYR A 249 -20.69 0.53 -1.05
C TYR A 249 -20.01 0.94 -2.35
N ALA A 250 -19.83 0.01 -3.29
CA ALA A 250 -19.39 0.36 -4.64
C ALA A 250 -20.42 1.25 -5.37
N ASP A 251 -21.72 0.99 -5.19
CA ASP A 251 -22.77 1.84 -5.75
C ASP A 251 -22.75 3.25 -5.16
N TYR A 252 -22.42 3.44 -3.88
CA TYR A 252 -22.25 4.77 -3.31
C TYR A 252 -21.11 5.53 -3.98
N VAL A 253 -19.97 4.86 -4.23
CA VAL A 253 -18.83 5.48 -4.93
C VAL A 253 -19.19 5.81 -6.37
N ILE A 254 -19.72 4.85 -7.13
CA ILE A 254 -20.09 5.00 -8.56
C ILE A 254 -21.18 6.06 -8.72
N GLY A 255 -22.22 5.98 -7.90
CA GLY A 255 -23.38 6.89 -7.94
C GLY A 255 -23.06 8.32 -7.51
N SER A 256 -21.90 8.56 -6.87
CA SER A 256 -21.46 9.91 -6.49
C SER A 256 -21.18 10.81 -7.69
N GLY A 257 -20.81 10.21 -8.83
CA GLY A 257 -20.36 10.94 -10.01
C GLY A 257 -19.09 11.76 -9.82
N GLN A 258 -18.33 11.51 -8.74
CA GLN A 258 -17.07 12.22 -8.45
C GLN A 258 -15.84 11.53 -9.00
N TYR A 259 -15.97 10.24 -9.34
CA TYR A 259 -14.89 9.42 -9.84
C TYR A 259 -15.28 8.82 -11.20
N GLU A 260 -14.31 8.70 -12.07
CA GLU A 260 -14.43 8.08 -13.38
C GLU A 260 -13.12 7.46 -13.82
N LEU A 261 -13.12 6.58 -14.81
CA LEU A 261 -11.90 6.00 -15.34
C LEU A 261 -11.04 7.09 -16.00
N TYR A 262 -9.71 6.99 -15.85
CA TYR A 262 -8.79 7.85 -16.59
C TYR A 262 -9.10 7.79 -18.10
N PRO A 263 -8.95 8.90 -18.82
CA PRO A 263 -9.08 8.90 -20.27
C PRO A 263 -8.18 7.86 -20.94
N ASN A 264 -6.94 7.73 -20.43
CA ASN A 264 -5.94 6.77 -20.88
C ASN A 264 -5.24 6.11 -19.69
N PHE A 265 -4.70 4.91 -19.91
CA PHE A 265 -4.01 4.18 -18.85
C PHE A 265 -2.75 4.89 -18.34
N LEU A 266 -2.02 5.58 -19.22
CA LEU A 266 -0.81 6.35 -18.84
C LEU A 266 -1.10 7.52 -17.89
N ASP A 267 -2.33 8.04 -17.86
CA ASP A 267 -2.65 9.24 -17.08
C ASP A 267 -2.44 9.05 -15.58
N MET A 268 -2.51 7.81 -15.08
CA MET A 268 -2.16 7.47 -13.69
C MET A 268 -0.69 7.75 -13.31
N SER A 269 0.19 7.94 -14.28
CA SER A 269 1.62 8.23 -14.10
C SER A 269 1.95 9.70 -14.39
N LYS A 270 1.00 10.60 -14.16
CA LYS A 270 1.16 12.04 -14.39
C LYS A 270 0.63 12.82 -13.19
N VAL A 271 1.46 13.70 -12.63
CA VAL A 271 1.11 14.53 -11.46
C VAL A 271 -0.09 15.44 -11.72
N GLU A 272 -0.30 15.89 -12.96
CA GLU A 272 -1.47 16.72 -13.32
C GLU A 272 -2.81 16.02 -13.11
N PHE A 273 -2.81 14.68 -13.03
CA PHE A 273 -3.99 13.86 -12.76
C PHE A 273 -4.10 13.40 -11.31
N ASP A 274 -3.18 13.79 -10.43
CA ASP A 274 -3.28 13.50 -9.00
C ASP A 274 -4.58 14.06 -8.41
N ASN A 275 -5.23 13.27 -7.57
CA ASN A 275 -6.52 13.60 -6.94
C ASN A 275 -7.64 13.90 -7.94
N THR A 276 -7.61 13.28 -9.11
CA THR A 276 -8.65 13.37 -10.15
C THR A 276 -9.06 11.98 -10.62
N TYR A 277 -10.10 11.91 -11.43
CA TYR A 277 -10.57 10.68 -12.11
C TYR A 277 -10.65 9.46 -11.18
N GLU A 278 -9.68 8.55 -11.28
CA GLU A 278 -9.68 7.28 -10.53
C GLU A 278 -9.14 7.40 -9.10
N SER A 279 -8.49 8.49 -8.74
CA SER A 279 -7.83 8.64 -7.43
C SER A 279 -8.84 8.78 -6.30
N ILE A 280 -9.15 7.68 -5.61
CA ILE A 280 -10.09 7.67 -4.48
C ILE A 280 -9.35 7.81 -3.16
N LEU A 281 -8.35 6.96 -2.90
CA LEU A 281 -7.48 7.01 -1.74
C LEU A 281 -6.04 6.99 -2.23
N ALA A 282 -5.31 8.08 -1.98
CA ALA A 282 -3.94 8.21 -2.40
C ALA A 282 -3.06 8.79 -1.29
N ILE A 283 -1.82 8.31 -1.25
CA ILE A 283 -0.75 8.92 -0.44
C ILE A 283 -0.33 10.18 -1.17
N GLN A 284 -0.29 11.30 -0.46
CA GLN A 284 0.00 12.60 -1.04
C GLN A 284 1.50 12.87 -1.03
N PHE A 285 2.07 13.12 -2.21
CA PHE A 285 3.49 13.48 -2.38
C PHE A 285 3.63 14.80 -3.13
N ALA A 286 4.77 15.44 -3.00
CA ALA A 286 5.11 16.67 -3.71
C ALA A 286 6.62 16.81 -3.88
N ALA A 287 7.05 17.36 -5.00
CA ALA A 287 8.46 17.61 -5.33
C ALA A 287 8.71 19.06 -5.74
N THR A 288 7.99 20.01 -5.14
CA THR A 288 8.17 21.45 -5.40
C THR A 288 9.17 22.07 -4.42
N ALA A 289 9.73 23.22 -4.78
CA ALA A 289 10.67 23.94 -3.92
C ALA A 289 10.06 24.34 -2.54
N ASP A 290 8.74 24.58 -2.52
CA ASP A 290 8.02 25.03 -1.33
C ASP A 290 7.44 23.87 -0.50
N ASN A 291 7.32 22.68 -1.09
CA ASN A 291 6.76 21.49 -0.46
C ASN A 291 7.42 20.25 -1.04
N ALA A 292 8.41 19.71 -0.35
CA ALA A 292 9.18 18.55 -0.77
C ALA A 292 8.86 17.35 0.11
N HIS A 293 7.82 16.60 -0.29
CA HIS A 293 7.41 15.31 0.28
C HIS A 293 7.47 14.26 -0.83
N TYR A 294 8.62 13.63 -0.97
CA TYR A 294 8.90 12.72 -2.07
C TYR A 294 8.25 11.34 -1.88
N ASN A 295 7.94 10.69 -2.98
CA ASN A 295 7.47 9.31 -3.01
C ASN A 295 8.64 8.35 -2.68
N TYR A 296 9.03 8.28 -1.40
CA TYR A 296 10.10 7.43 -0.90
C TYR A 296 9.84 5.93 -1.12
N PRO A 297 8.61 5.40 -0.94
CA PRO A 297 8.34 3.98 -1.17
C PRO A 297 8.64 3.51 -2.60
N ASN A 298 8.74 4.44 -3.55
CA ASN A 298 9.04 4.15 -4.94
C ASN A 298 10.49 4.43 -5.36
N MET A 299 11.33 4.92 -4.44
CA MET A 299 12.71 5.33 -4.77
C MET A 299 13.60 4.17 -5.20
N LEU A 300 13.52 3.03 -4.51
CA LEU A 300 14.29 1.84 -4.89
C LEU A 300 13.87 1.29 -6.26
N ASN A 301 12.66 1.59 -6.71
CA ASN A 301 12.05 1.04 -7.90
C ASN A 301 12.43 1.79 -9.18
N CYS A 302 13.10 2.94 -9.05
CA CYS A 302 13.64 3.65 -10.20
C CYS A 302 14.70 2.78 -10.88
N THR A 303 14.56 2.61 -12.20
CA THR A 303 15.54 1.89 -13.01
C THR A 303 16.87 2.63 -13.08
N ILE A 304 17.97 1.92 -13.27
CA ILE A 304 19.20 2.55 -13.74
C ILE A 304 19.02 2.93 -15.22
N SER A 305 19.69 3.96 -15.69
CA SER A 305 19.58 4.38 -17.09
C SER A 305 20.87 4.95 -17.61
N GLU A 306 21.09 4.88 -18.91
CA GLU A 306 22.20 5.60 -19.54
C GLU A 306 22.07 7.10 -19.26
N GLY A 307 23.14 7.73 -18.80
CA GLY A 307 23.16 9.14 -18.45
C GLY A 307 22.48 9.49 -17.12
N ASN A 308 22.12 8.50 -16.31
CA ASN A 308 21.48 8.68 -14.99
C ASN A 308 20.20 9.53 -15.06
N LEU A 309 19.34 9.27 -16.03
CA LEU A 309 18.07 10.00 -16.22
C LEU A 309 17.19 9.98 -14.95
N TYR A 310 17.17 8.85 -14.24
CA TYR A 310 16.48 8.66 -12.97
C TYR A 310 17.40 8.76 -11.74
N GLY A 311 18.57 9.37 -11.85
CA GLY A 311 19.61 9.27 -10.83
C GLY A 311 20.33 7.92 -10.89
N ASN A 312 20.85 7.44 -9.74
CA ASN A 312 21.49 6.13 -9.66
C ASN A 312 20.47 5.05 -9.25
N GLY A 313 19.33 4.95 -9.89
CA GLY A 313 18.28 4.01 -9.53
C GLY A 313 18.76 2.64 -9.07
N ASP A 314 17.98 1.96 -8.26
CA ASP A 314 18.33 0.65 -7.70
C ASP A 314 17.66 -0.53 -8.41
N ASP A 315 16.67 -0.24 -9.27
CA ASP A 315 16.00 -1.22 -10.12
C ASP A 315 15.41 -2.40 -9.32
N PHE A 316 14.71 -2.07 -8.23
CA PHE A 316 13.89 -3.03 -7.50
C PHE A 316 12.50 -3.13 -8.12
N PHE A 317 11.72 -4.11 -7.69
CA PHE A 317 10.33 -4.32 -8.07
C PHE A 317 10.16 -4.46 -9.59
N LEU A 318 10.77 -5.51 -10.14
CA LEU A 318 10.67 -5.84 -11.55
C LEU A 318 9.45 -6.72 -11.82
N GLY A 319 8.80 -6.55 -12.96
CA GLY A 319 7.76 -7.48 -13.41
C GLY A 319 8.30 -8.88 -13.63
N SER A 320 7.58 -9.90 -13.18
CA SER A 320 7.93 -11.29 -13.46
C SER A 320 7.65 -11.68 -14.92
N GLN A 321 8.34 -12.70 -15.43
CA GLN A 321 7.99 -13.27 -16.74
C GLN A 321 6.54 -13.79 -16.75
N ASN A 322 6.07 -14.29 -15.63
CA ASN A 322 4.69 -14.75 -15.47
C ASN A 322 3.68 -13.61 -15.65
N LEU A 323 3.91 -12.45 -15.01
CA LEU A 323 3.09 -11.27 -15.21
C LEU A 323 3.09 -10.81 -16.67
N VAL A 324 4.26 -10.73 -17.28
CA VAL A 324 4.41 -10.29 -18.68
C VAL A 324 3.64 -11.23 -19.62
N ASN A 325 3.68 -12.55 -19.38
CA ASN A 325 2.93 -13.52 -20.12
C ASN A 325 1.40 -13.39 -19.94
N ALA A 326 0.93 -12.85 -18.81
CA ALA A 326 -0.50 -12.62 -18.57
C ALA A 326 -1.11 -11.59 -19.52
N PHE A 327 -0.31 -10.66 -20.04
CA PHE A 327 -0.76 -9.67 -21.01
C PHE A 327 -0.94 -10.20 -22.44
N ARG A 328 -0.66 -11.47 -22.72
CA ARG A 328 -0.95 -12.05 -24.03
C ARG A 328 -2.44 -12.05 -24.33
N THR A 329 -2.81 -11.71 -25.55
CA THR A 329 -4.17 -11.82 -26.04
C THR A 329 -4.26 -12.69 -27.28
N ASN A 330 -5.41 -13.32 -27.49
CA ASN A 330 -5.69 -14.12 -28.67
C ASN A 330 -6.13 -13.23 -29.85
N ASP A 331 -6.46 -13.85 -30.99
CA ASP A 331 -6.91 -13.11 -32.18
C ASP A 331 -8.24 -12.38 -32.00
N ALA A 332 -9.00 -12.68 -30.95
CA ALA A 332 -10.19 -11.94 -30.57
C ALA A 332 -9.88 -10.77 -29.59
N GLY A 333 -8.62 -10.53 -29.24
CA GLY A 333 -8.22 -9.49 -28.27
C GLY A 333 -8.60 -9.83 -26.83
N LEU A 334 -8.81 -11.10 -26.51
CA LEU A 334 -9.15 -11.58 -25.16
C LEU A 334 -7.93 -12.25 -24.53
N PRO A 335 -7.73 -12.14 -23.20
CA PRO A 335 -6.63 -12.79 -22.51
C PRO A 335 -6.81 -14.34 -22.53
N TYR A 336 -5.69 -15.06 -22.38
CA TYR A 336 -5.72 -16.51 -22.20
C TYR A 336 -6.05 -16.81 -20.74
N LEU A 337 -7.22 -17.42 -20.50
CA LEU A 337 -7.70 -17.77 -19.16
C LEU A 337 -7.37 -19.24 -18.86
N SER A 338 -6.25 -19.49 -18.19
CA SER A 338 -5.76 -20.85 -17.93
C SER A 338 -6.13 -21.42 -16.56
N GLY A 339 -6.69 -20.67 -15.68
CA GLY A 339 -7.08 -21.12 -14.34
C GLY A 339 -8.16 -20.23 -13.74
N ASN A 340 -8.38 -20.40 -12.43
CA ASN A 340 -9.41 -19.67 -11.71
C ASN A 340 -8.88 -18.42 -10.96
N SER A 341 -7.58 -18.13 -11.07
CA SER A 341 -6.91 -17.12 -10.24
C SER A 341 -6.20 -16.05 -11.05
N GLY A 342 -6.51 -15.91 -12.34
CA GLY A 342 -5.78 -15.03 -13.25
C GLY A 342 -4.36 -15.53 -13.54
N ASP A 343 -4.11 -16.81 -13.31
CA ASP A 343 -2.86 -17.48 -13.66
C ASP A 343 -2.78 -17.77 -15.17
N VAL A 344 -1.57 -17.89 -15.68
CA VAL A 344 -1.30 -18.10 -17.11
C VAL A 344 -0.55 -19.38 -17.37
N ASP A 345 -0.65 -19.85 -18.61
CA ASP A 345 0.19 -20.91 -19.14
C ASP A 345 1.53 -20.30 -19.63
N ASN A 346 2.63 -20.69 -19.00
CA ASN A 346 3.98 -20.19 -19.29
C ASN A 346 4.67 -20.92 -20.44
N ASN A 347 3.93 -21.62 -21.32
CA ASN A 347 4.54 -22.30 -22.47
C ASN A 347 5.09 -21.34 -23.53
N VAL A 348 4.70 -20.07 -23.49
CA VAL A 348 5.17 -19.02 -24.40
C VAL A 348 5.55 -17.78 -23.63
N ASN A 349 6.82 -17.41 -23.67
CA ASN A 349 7.31 -16.18 -23.06
C ASN A 349 7.16 -15.00 -24.01
N VAL A 350 6.59 -13.91 -23.50
CA VAL A 350 6.62 -12.61 -24.17
C VAL A 350 7.98 -11.99 -23.92
N THR A 351 8.70 -11.68 -25.00
CA THR A 351 10.02 -11.02 -24.98
C THR A 351 9.97 -9.77 -25.86
N GLY A 352 11.07 -9.06 -25.99
CA GLY A 352 11.18 -7.94 -26.96
C GLY A 352 10.88 -8.33 -28.41
N ASP A 353 11.10 -9.62 -28.79
CA ASP A 353 10.87 -10.15 -30.13
C ASP A 353 9.53 -10.88 -30.30
N TYR A 354 8.65 -10.86 -29.31
CA TYR A 354 7.36 -11.54 -29.37
C TYR A 354 6.45 -10.94 -30.45
N GLN A 355 5.95 -11.80 -31.37
CA GLN A 355 5.15 -11.39 -32.52
C GLN A 355 3.64 -11.59 -32.35
N GLY A 356 3.19 -12.16 -31.25
CA GLY A 356 1.77 -12.36 -30.97
C GLY A 356 1.11 -11.07 -30.43
N ASN A 357 -0.21 -11.13 -30.26
CA ASN A 357 -0.97 -10.02 -29.70
C ASN A 357 -0.73 -9.85 -28.19
N VAL A 358 -0.67 -8.61 -27.74
CA VAL A 358 -0.56 -8.25 -26.32
C VAL A 358 -1.56 -7.15 -25.96
N ASP A 359 -1.95 -7.14 -24.69
CA ASP A 359 -2.69 -6.02 -24.09
C ASP A 359 -1.74 -4.82 -23.94
N PRO A 360 -2.12 -3.60 -24.35
CA PRO A 360 -1.25 -2.42 -24.28
C PRO A 360 -0.79 -2.08 -22.86
N ARG A 361 -1.53 -2.49 -21.82
CA ARG A 361 -1.14 -2.29 -20.41
C ARG A 361 0.21 -2.93 -20.07
N LEU A 362 0.67 -3.93 -20.85
CA LEU A 362 2.01 -4.50 -20.71
C LEU A 362 3.07 -3.40 -20.73
N ASP A 363 3.10 -2.59 -21.80
CA ASP A 363 4.13 -1.59 -22.01
C ASP A 363 3.93 -0.30 -21.20
N PHE A 364 2.80 -0.15 -20.54
CA PHE A 364 2.60 0.85 -19.48
C PHE A 364 3.05 0.35 -18.10
N THR A 365 3.11 -0.96 -17.88
CA THR A 365 3.40 -1.57 -16.59
C THR A 365 4.89 -1.86 -16.40
N VAL A 366 5.56 -2.37 -17.44
CA VAL A 366 6.99 -2.74 -17.39
C VAL A 366 7.76 -2.25 -18.63
N GLY A 367 9.08 -2.08 -18.46
CA GLY A 367 9.99 -1.86 -19.58
C GLY A 367 10.25 -3.15 -20.35
N ARG A 368 10.32 -3.09 -21.68
CA ARG A 368 10.82 -4.17 -22.55
C ARG A 368 11.95 -3.66 -23.42
N ILE A 369 13.01 -4.45 -23.59
CA ILE A 369 14.17 -4.05 -24.42
C ILE A 369 13.74 -3.69 -25.84
N GLY A 370 14.16 -2.51 -26.29
CA GLY A 370 13.84 -1.94 -27.60
C GLY A 370 12.52 -1.18 -27.67
N PHE A 371 11.70 -1.17 -26.62
CA PHE A 371 10.44 -0.43 -26.55
C PHE A 371 10.63 0.93 -25.86
N PRO A 372 9.69 1.87 -26.06
CA PRO A 372 9.72 3.14 -25.35
C PRO A 372 9.49 2.96 -23.83
N PHE A 373 10.23 3.73 -23.04
CA PHE A 373 10.05 3.88 -21.61
C PHE A 373 9.99 5.38 -21.31
N ARG A 374 8.80 5.93 -21.13
CA ARG A 374 8.57 7.37 -20.90
C ARG A 374 9.28 8.25 -21.92
N GLY A 375 9.23 7.87 -23.21
CA GLY A 375 9.82 8.62 -24.32
C GLY A 375 11.26 8.24 -24.68
N HIS A 376 11.93 7.43 -23.88
CA HIS A 376 13.28 6.94 -24.12
C HIS A 376 13.27 5.49 -24.60
N THR A 377 14.28 5.07 -25.37
CA THR A 377 14.41 3.64 -25.72
C THR A 377 14.98 2.87 -24.55
N TYR A 378 14.22 1.91 -24.05
CA TYR A 378 14.66 1.01 -23.00
C TYR A 378 15.64 -0.04 -23.53
N THR A 379 16.79 -0.21 -22.88
CA THR A 379 17.85 -1.13 -23.29
C THR A 379 18.28 -2.01 -22.14
N SER A 380 19.06 -3.06 -22.41
CA SER A 380 19.59 -3.94 -21.35
C SER A 380 20.49 -3.22 -20.34
N SER A 381 21.06 -2.05 -20.70
CA SER A 381 21.84 -1.23 -19.77
C SER A 381 20.98 -0.57 -18.67
N TRP A 382 19.66 -0.59 -18.81
CA TRP A 382 18.74 -0.09 -17.80
C TRP A 382 18.46 -1.12 -16.69
N CYS A 383 18.76 -2.40 -16.94
CA CYS A 383 18.56 -3.48 -15.98
C CYS A 383 19.79 -3.62 -15.09
N ARG A 384 19.68 -3.40 -13.79
CA ARG A 384 20.83 -3.42 -12.88
C ARG A 384 21.47 -4.82 -12.77
N ALA A 385 20.67 -5.88 -12.77
CA ALA A 385 21.12 -7.26 -12.68
C ALA A 385 20.35 -8.15 -13.68
N TYR A 386 20.50 -7.85 -14.97
CA TYR A 386 19.84 -8.55 -16.06
C TYR A 386 19.96 -10.08 -16.00
N ASP A 387 21.16 -10.60 -15.70
CA ASP A 387 21.41 -12.04 -15.65
C ASP A 387 20.67 -12.73 -14.48
N ILE A 388 20.28 -11.98 -13.45
CA ILE A 388 19.57 -12.51 -12.28
C ILE A 388 18.07 -12.34 -12.45
N TYR A 389 17.60 -11.12 -12.76
CA TYR A 389 16.19 -10.78 -12.71
C TYR A 389 15.52 -10.56 -14.08
N GLY A 390 16.32 -10.45 -15.16
CA GLY A 390 15.79 -10.21 -16.52
C GLY A 390 15.58 -8.72 -16.82
N GLU A 391 14.62 -8.45 -17.72
CA GLU A 391 14.53 -7.16 -18.41
C GLU A 391 13.36 -6.25 -17.99
N TYR A 392 12.48 -6.67 -17.11
CA TYR A 392 11.18 -6.01 -16.96
C TYR A 392 11.15 -5.02 -15.79
N SER A 393 11.98 -3.96 -15.84
CA SER A 393 11.94 -2.89 -14.82
C SER A 393 10.55 -2.30 -14.68
N GLY A 394 10.14 -2.04 -13.43
CA GLY A 394 8.85 -1.45 -13.13
C GLY A 394 8.70 -0.06 -13.74
N LYS A 395 7.60 0.17 -14.45
CA LYS A 395 7.32 1.41 -15.17
C LYS A 395 6.10 2.15 -14.62
N LYS A 396 5.14 1.38 -14.11
CA LYS A 396 3.96 1.91 -13.47
C LYS A 396 4.35 2.70 -12.22
N GLY A 397 3.83 3.92 -12.07
CA GLY A 397 4.23 4.81 -10.97
C GLY A 397 5.57 5.54 -11.16
N GLN A 398 6.23 5.40 -12.32
CA GLN A 398 7.39 6.20 -12.69
C GLN A 398 6.96 7.38 -13.58
N LEU A 399 7.46 8.58 -13.28
CA LEU A 399 7.31 9.76 -14.16
C LEU A 399 8.24 9.66 -15.36
N ALA A 400 8.04 10.51 -16.35
CA ALA A 400 9.08 10.76 -17.36
C ALA A 400 10.31 11.42 -16.68
N PRO A 401 11.54 11.12 -17.12
CA PRO A 401 12.75 11.70 -16.51
C PRO A 401 12.76 13.23 -16.54
N GLU A 402 12.14 13.83 -17.56
CA GLU A 402 12.07 15.28 -17.78
C GLU A 402 10.90 15.95 -17.06
N ASP A 403 10.04 15.18 -16.38
CA ASP A 403 8.93 15.74 -15.61
C ASP A 403 9.48 16.64 -14.49
N PRO A 404 8.96 17.86 -14.34
CA PRO A 404 9.43 18.80 -13.32
C PRO A 404 9.23 18.29 -11.88
N ASN A 405 8.38 17.29 -11.67
CA ASN A 405 8.18 16.62 -10.39
C ASN A 405 9.08 15.39 -10.20
N MET A 406 9.94 15.09 -11.17
CA MET A 406 11.01 14.11 -11.01
C MET A 406 12.26 14.80 -10.44
N VAL A 407 12.84 14.26 -9.38
CA VAL A 407 14.01 14.82 -8.69
C VAL A 407 15.16 13.80 -8.72
N PRO A 408 15.90 13.70 -9.83
CA PRO A 408 17.05 12.81 -9.93
C PRO A 408 18.13 13.20 -8.92
N GLY A 409 18.77 12.24 -8.29
CA GLY A 409 19.89 12.48 -7.38
C GLY A 409 19.51 12.92 -5.96
N ILE A 410 18.24 12.97 -5.63
CA ILE A 410 17.82 13.00 -4.22
C ILE A 410 18.16 11.63 -3.64
N VAL A 411 19.01 11.61 -2.61
CA VAL A 411 19.46 10.40 -1.91
C VAL A 411 19.77 9.28 -2.92
N PRO A 412 20.83 9.17 -3.50
CA PRO A 412 21.33 8.84 -4.83
C PRO A 412 20.34 8.18 -5.82
N TRP A 413 19.14 7.79 -5.41
CA TRP A 413 18.23 6.94 -6.20
C TRP A 413 17.21 7.68 -7.05
N GLY A 414 17.02 8.98 -6.86
CA GLY A 414 15.91 9.73 -7.45
C GLY A 414 14.62 9.60 -6.63
N ALA A 415 13.75 10.55 -6.81
CA ALA A 415 12.44 10.61 -6.16
C ALA A 415 11.45 11.36 -7.04
N SER A 416 10.15 11.28 -6.73
CA SER A 416 9.13 12.02 -7.47
C SER A 416 8.06 12.57 -6.54
N GLY A 417 7.28 13.54 -7.05
CA GLY A 417 6.10 14.06 -6.38
C GLY A 417 4.80 13.40 -6.84
N LEU A 418 4.86 12.27 -7.54
CA LEU A 418 3.67 11.54 -7.97
C LEU A 418 2.99 10.86 -6.79
N ASN A 419 1.69 11.10 -6.60
CA ASN A 419 0.91 10.41 -5.60
C ASN A 419 0.84 8.90 -5.85
N PHE A 420 0.76 8.12 -4.78
CA PHE A 420 0.54 6.68 -4.88
C PHE A 420 -0.92 6.35 -4.54
N CYS A 421 -1.68 5.86 -5.53
CA CYS A 421 -3.07 5.48 -5.35
C CYS A 421 -3.18 4.10 -4.69
N LEU A 422 -3.73 4.05 -3.47
CA LEU A 422 -4.03 2.81 -2.75
C LEU A 422 -5.37 2.20 -3.17
N ILE A 423 -6.32 3.04 -3.60
CA ILE A 423 -7.62 2.62 -4.15
C ILE A 423 -7.96 3.50 -5.35
N ARG A 424 -8.16 2.85 -6.50
CA ARG A 424 -8.58 3.50 -7.74
C ARG A 424 -10.01 3.12 -8.11
N TYR A 425 -10.67 3.97 -8.89
CA TYR A 425 -12.04 3.73 -9.36
C TYR A 425 -12.18 2.42 -10.14
N ALA A 426 -11.18 2.05 -10.95
CA ALA A 426 -11.14 0.76 -11.65
C ALA A 426 -11.23 -0.43 -10.68
N ASP A 427 -10.54 -0.37 -9.51
CA ASP A 427 -10.64 -1.41 -8.48
C ASP A 427 -12.09 -1.56 -7.97
N ILE A 428 -12.78 -0.46 -7.71
CA ILE A 428 -14.18 -0.47 -7.24
C ILE A 428 -15.12 -1.06 -8.30
N LEU A 429 -14.93 -0.73 -9.58
CA LEU A 429 -15.71 -1.34 -10.67
C LEU A 429 -15.52 -2.85 -10.72
N LEU A 430 -14.27 -3.30 -10.62
CA LEU A 430 -13.92 -4.72 -10.68
C LEU A 430 -14.38 -5.50 -9.42
N LEU A 431 -14.32 -4.89 -8.22
CA LEU A 431 -14.88 -5.48 -7.00
C LEU A 431 -16.40 -5.63 -7.09
N LYS A 432 -17.09 -4.63 -7.61
CA LYS A 432 -18.55 -4.74 -7.86
C LYS A 432 -18.86 -5.82 -8.89
N ALA A 433 -18.09 -5.90 -9.98
CA ALA A 433 -18.26 -6.94 -10.98
C ALA A 433 -18.07 -8.34 -10.36
N GLU A 434 -17.03 -8.52 -9.55
CA GLU A 434 -16.80 -9.77 -8.84
C GLU A 434 -17.96 -10.13 -7.90
N ALA A 435 -18.46 -9.17 -7.11
CA ALA A 435 -19.59 -9.40 -6.22
C ALA A 435 -20.88 -9.81 -6.97
N LEU A 436 -21.15 -9.20 -8.11
CA LEU A 436 -22.28 -9.59 -8.97
C LEU A 436 -22.13 -11.00 -9.55
N ILE A 437 -20.89 -11.39 -9.88
CA ILE A 437 -20.56 -12.73 -10.37
C ILE A 437 -20.72 -13.75 -9.25
N GLU A 438 -20.11 -13.53 -8.07
CA GLU A 438 -20.14 -14.49 -6.96
C GLU A 438 -21.57 -14.69 -6.42
N THR A 439 -22.37 -13.64 -6.42
CA THR A 439 -23.79 -13.73 -6.05
C THR A 439 -24.70 -14.24 -7.18
N ASN A 440 -24.17 -14.38 -8.39
CA ASN A 440 -24.92 -14.73 -9.60
C ASN A 440 -26.19 -13.86 -9.82
N LYS A 441 -26.13 -12.58 -9.44
CA LYS A 441 -27.28 -11.68 -9.52
C LYS A 441 -27.43 -10.99 -10.86
N ASP A 442 -26.34 -10.48 -11.43
CA ASP A 442 -26.35 -9.75 -12.69
C ASP A 442 -25.03 -9.92 -13.44
N LEU A 443 -24.91 -11.02 -14.14
CA LEU A 443 -23.72 -11.33 -14.96
C LEU A 443 -23.57 -10.35 -16.13
N GLY A 444 -24.68 -9.80 -16.64
CA GLY A 444 -24.68 -8.79 -17.71
C GLY A 444 -24.00 -7.50 -17.24
N LYS A 445 -24.42 -6.97 -16.09
CA LYS A 445 -23.82 -5.78 -15.49
C LYS A 445 -22.36 -5.99 -15.08
N ALA A 446 -22.03 -7.17 -14.55
CA ALA A 446 -20.64 -7.52 -14.25
C ALA A 446 -19.77 -7.44 -15.50
N ARG A 447 -20.24 -7.96 -16.65
CA ARG A 447 -19.52 -7.89 -17.92
C ARG A 447 -19.34 -6.44 -18.40
N GLU A 448 -20.36 -5.59 -18.28
CA GLU A 448 -20.25 -4.18 -18.62
C GLU A 448 -19.15 -3.48 -17.82
N LEU A 449 -19.14 -3.64 -16.49
CA LEU A 449 -18.12 -3.04 -15.61
C LEU A 449 -16.70 -3.49 -15.96
N ILE A 450 -16.51 -4.77 -16.29
CA ILE A 450 -15.21 -5.29 -16.75
C ILE A 450 -14.85 -4.67 -18.10
N ASN A 451 -15.81 -4.56 -19.01
CA ASN A 451 -15.58 -4.01 -20.34
C ASN A 451 -15.28 -2.51 -20.30
N ASP A 452 -15.83 -1.75 -19.36
CA ASP A 452 -15.48 -0.32 -19.16
C ASP A 452 -13.99 -0.16 -18.87
N VAL A 453 -13.42 -1.06 -18.04
CA VAL A 453 -11.96 -1.07 -17.75
C VAL A 453 -11.16 -1.47 -18.98
N ARG A 454 -11.60 -2.48 -19.74
CA ARG A 454 -10.94 -2.90 -20.98
C ARG A 454 -11.00 -1.83 -22.07
N ASP A 455 -12.10 -1.10 -22.17
CA ASP A 455 -12.25 0.01 -23.11
C ASP A 455 -11.28 1.16 -22.80
N LYS A 456 -10.96 1.43 -21.51
CA LYS A 456 -9.86 2.34 -21.15
C LYS A 456 -8.52 1.85 -21.72
N ALA A 457 -8.20 0.58 -21.53
CA ALA A 457 -6.97 0.00 -22.07
C ALA A 457 -6.93 0.10 -23.61
N LYS A 458 -8.07 -0.17 -24.28
CA LYS A 458 -8.21 -0.06 -25.73
C LYS A 458 -7.99 1.38 -26.23
N ARG A 459 -8.60 2.37 -25.57
CA ARG A 459 -8.41 3.79 -25.92
C ARG A 459 -6.95 4.24 -25.81
N SER A 460 -6.17 3.60 -24.93
CA SER A 460 -4.77 3.92 -24.73
C SER A 460 -3.86 3.53 -25.90
N ILE A 461 -4.34 2.73 -26.86
CA ILE A 461 -3.61 2.43 -28.11
C ILE A 461 -3.62 3.63 -29.05
N ASP A 462 -4.69 4.43 -29.02
CA ASP A 462 -4.90 5.55 -29.95
C ASP A 462 -4.38 6.87 -29.36
N GLY A 463 -3.78 7.73 -30.19
CA GLY A 463 -3.46 9.13 -29.87
C GLY A 463 -2.02 9.41 -29.47
N ALA A 464 -1.80 10.51 -28.73
CA ALA A 464 -0.49 11.06 -28.39
C ALA A 464 0.35 10.20 -27.41
N TYR A 465 -0.24 9.16 -26.84
CA TYR A 465 0.40 8.30 -25.84
C TYR A 465 1.23 7.17 -26.44
N SER A 466 0.91 6.77 -27.67
CA SER A 466 1.60 5.68 -28.36
C SER A 466 3.13 5.88 -28.40
N PRO A 467 3.68 7.02 -28.82
CA PRO A 467 5.13 7.16 -28.94
C PRO A 467 5.90 7.27 -27.62
N VAL A 468 5.20 7.46 -26.50
CA VAL A 468 5.84 7.61 -25.18
C VAL A 468 6.13 6.26 -24.54
N ASP A 469 5.21 5.29 -24.68
CA ASP A 469 5.31 3.99 -24.03
C ASP A 469 4.97 2.80 -24.95
N LEU A 470 4.28 3.03 -26.06
CA LEU A 470 3.87 1.99 -27.01
C LEU A 470 4.66 2.09 -28.33
N ASP A 471 4.95 0.95 -28.93
CA ASP A 471 5.51 0.87 -30.26
C ASP A 471 4.70 -0.11 -31.15
N PRO A 472 3.68 0.40 -31.87
CA PRO A 472 2.86 -0.43 -32.76
C PRO A 472 3.62 -1.05 -33.93
N MET A 473 4.86 -0.62 -34.19
CA MET A 473 5.71 -1.23 -35.23
C MET A 473 6.42 -2.48 -34.72
N ARG A 474 6.53 -2.62 -33.37
CA ARG A 474 7.20 -3.75 -32.71
C ARG A 474 6.25 -4.73 -32.07
N ALA A 475 5.07 -4.28 -31.61
CA ALA A 475 4.08 -5.14 -30.96
C ALA A 475 2.70 -4.99 -31.60
N SER A 476 1.97 -6.10 -31.66
CA SER A 476 0.56 -6.12 -32.04
C SER A 476 -0.29 -5.90 -30.77
N TYR A 477 -0.69 -4.64 -30.52
CA TYR A 477 -1.58 -4.35 -29.40
C TYR A 477 -3.03 -4.68 -29.76
N LYS A 478 -3.64 -5.55 -28.98
CA LYS A 478 -5.02 -5.97 -29.21
C LYS A 478 -5.73 -6.29 -27.92
N VAL A 479 -6.71 -5.47 -27.58
CA VAL A 479 -7.61 -5.67 -26.43
C VAL A 479 -9.04 -5.37 -26.87
N GLU A 480 -9.97 -6.30 -26.57
CA GLU A 480 -11.37 -6.18 -26.97
C GLU A 480 -12.29 -6.51 -25.78
N PRO A 481 -13.50 -5.94 -25.73
CA PRO A 481 -14.50 -6.27 -24.73
C PRO A 481 -14.89 -7.75 -24.74
N TYR A 482 -15.17 -8.33 -23.59
CA TYR A 482 -15.74 -9.67 -23.49
C TYR A 482 -17.12 -9.74 -24.15
N PRO A 483 -17.40 -10.72 -25.03
CA PRO A 483 -18.68 -10.89 -25.68
C PRO A 483 -19.76 -11.38 -24.70
N ALA A 484 -21.03 -11.20 -25.05
CA ALA A 484 -22.14 -11.77 -24.28
C ALA A 484 -22.28 -13.27 -24.48
N GLU A 485 -21.89 -13.77 -25.67
CA GLU A 485 -21.90 -15.19 -25.99
C GLU A 485 -20.89 -15.95 -25.12
N GLY A 486 -21.32 -17.04 -24.51
CA GLY A 486 -20.47 -17.84 -23.62
C GLY A 486 -20.18 -17.23 -22.25
N TRP A 487 -20.80 -16.11 -21.89
CA TRP A 487 -20.61 -15.42 -20.61
C TRP A 487 -21.36 -16.14 -19.47
N THR A 488 -20.79 -17.25 -18.98
CA THR A 488 -21.27 -18.01 -17.83
C THR A 488 -20.63 -17.48 -16.54
N GLN A 489 -21.19 -17.82 -15.37
CA GLN A 489 -20.61 -17.43 -14.08
C GLN A 489 -19.14 -17.88 -13.91
N ASP A 490 -18.85 -19.12 -14.32
CA ASP A 490 -17.47 -19.65 -14.24
C ASP A 490 -16.51 -18.90 -15.15
N TYR A 491 -16.92 -18.62 -16.39
CA TYR A 491 -16.10 -17.82 -17.30
C TYR A 491 -15.93 -16.39 -16.79
N ALA A 492 -17.01 -15.77 -16.30
CA ALA A 492 -17.00 -14.43 -15.74
C ALA A 492 -16.07 -14.30 -14.52
N ARG A 493 -16.04 -15.32 -13.64
CA ARG A 493 -15.13 -15.39 -12.49
C ARG A 493 -13.67 -15.40 -12.93
N ARG A 494 -13.33 -16.22 -13.91
CA ARG A 494 -11.96 -16.24 -14.45
C ARG A 494 -11.60 -14.93 -15.14
N ALA A 495 -12.55 -14.35 -15.87
CA ALA A 495 -12.36 -13.09 -16.56
C ALA A 495 -12.14 -11.92 -15.59
N VAL A 496 -12.94 -11.76 -14.53
CA VAL A 496 -12.76 -10.66 -13.57
C VAL A 496 -11.46 -10.79 -12.78
N ARG A 497 -11.06 -12.00 -12.41
CA ARG A 497 -9.80 -12.24 -11.69
C ARG A 497 -8.58 -11.93 -12.58
N MET A 498 -8.62 -12.29 -13.86
CA MET A 498 -7.61 -11.88 -14.83
C MET A 498 -7.62 -10.37 -15.04
N GLU A 499 -8.79 -9.75 -15.20
CA GLU A 499 -8.86 -8.31 -15.43
C GLU A 499 -8.34 -7.51 -14.22
N ARG A 500 -8.61 -7.96 -12.98
CA ARG A 500 -8.00 -7.39 -11.78
C ARG A 500 -6.48 -7.48 -11.84
N ARG A 501 -5.93 -8.63 -12.24
CA ARG A 501 -4.49 -8.81 -12.39
C ARG A 501 -3.89 -7.85 -13.42
N LEU A 502 -4.47 -7.76 -14.64
CA LEU A 502 -3.96 -6.92 -15.72
C LEU A 502 -4.07 -5.42 -15.39
N GLU A 503 -5.18 -5.01 -14.78
CA GLU A 503 -5.45 -3.61 -14.46
C GLU A 503 -4.64 -3.12 -13.26
N LEU A 504 -4.56 -3.93 -12.20
CA LEU A 504 -3.96 -3.57 -10.92
C LEU A 504 -2.55 -4.15 -10.73
N ALA A 505 -1.94 -4.70 -11.77
CA ALA A 505 -0.58 -5.22 -11.75
C ALA A 505 0.39 -4.22 -11.15
N MET A 506 1.28 -4.69 -10.27
CA MET A 506 2.32 -3.89 -9.63
C MET A 506 1.79 -2.69 -8.80
N GLU A 507 0.61 -2.84 -8.18
CA GLU A 507 0.02 -1.86 -7.26
C GLU A 507 -0.21 -2.43 -5.85
N GLY A 508 0.44 -3.55 -5.51
CA GLY A 508 0.35 -4.17 -4.17
C GLY A 508 -0.99 -4.89 -3.91
N ASN A 509 -1.72 -5.31 -4.95
CA ASN A 509 -3.03 -5.93 -4.83
C ASN A 509 -3.02 -7.46 -5.03
N ARG A 510 -2.14 -7.98 -5.90
CA ARG A 510 -2.16 -9.38 -6.36
C ARG A 510 -2.13 -10.40 -5.23
N TRP A 511 -1.21 -10.25 -4.27
CA TRP A 511 -1.09 -11.15 -3.13
C TRP A 511 -2.40 -11.27 -2.35
N PHE A 512 -3.02 -10.14 -2.02
CA PHE A 512 -4.25 -10.12 -1.22
C PHE A 512 -5.45 -10.68 -1.98
N ASP A 513 -5.49 -10.54 -3.30
CA ASP A 513 -6.48 -11.21 -4.14
C ASP A 513 -6.30 -12.73 -4.11
N LEU A 514 -5.08 -13.23 -4.24
CA LEU A 514 -4.79 -14.67 -4.15
C LEU A 514 -5.12 -15.25 -2.76
N VAL A 515 -4.78 -14.54 -1.69
CA VAL A 515 -5.09 -14.94 -0.31
C VAL A 515 -6.60 -15.04 -0.12
N ARG A 516 -7.36 -14.00 -0.46
CA ARG A 516 -8.81 -14.02 -0.26
C ARG A 516 -9.54 -15.04 -1.14
N TRP A 517 -9.00 -15.37 -2.31
CA TRP A 517 -9.52 -16.45 -3.18
C TRP A 517 -9.13 -17.85 -2.70
N GLY A 518 -8.26 -17.96 -1.69
CA GLY A 518 -7.78 -19.24 -1.16
C GLY A 518 -6.89 -20.00 -2.15
N THR A 519 -6.17 -19.31 -3.03
CA THR A 519 -5.38 -19.92 -4.12
C THR A 519 -3.90 -19.56 -4.06
N VAL A 520 -3.47 -18.80 -3.08
CA VAL A 520 -2.11 -18.24 -3.01
C VAL A 520 -1.04 -19.33 -3.00
N VAL A 521 -1.19 -20.38 -2.19
CA VAL A 521 -0.19 -21.45 -2.07
C VAL A 521 -0.03 -22.20 -3.40
N ASP A 522 -1.12 -22.56 -4.05
CA ASP A 522 -1.09 -23.28 -5.32
C ASP A 522 -0.48 -22.42 -6.44
N VAL A 523 -0.89 -21.16 -6.53
CA VAL A 523 -0.42 -20.23 -7.57
C VAL A 523 1.06 -19.93 -7.40
N VAL A 524 1.51 -19.60 -6.18
CA VAL A 524 2.90 -19.24 -5.91
C VAL A 524 3.82 -20.45 -6.09
N ASN A 525 3.44 -21.64 -5.64
CA ASN A 525 4.23 -22.85 -5.86
C ASN A 525 4.38 -23.18 -7.35
N LYS A 526 3.29 -23.09 -8.12
CA LYS A 526 3.33 -23.26 -9.57
C LYS A 526 4.21 -22.22 -10.24
N TYR A 527 4.12 -20.96 -9.80
CA TYR A 527 4.95 -19.87 -10.27
C TYR A 527 6.44 -20.15 -10.02
N MET A 528 6.85 -20.45 -8.77
CA MET A 528 8.25 -20.75 -8.43
C MET A 528 8.78 -21.92 -9.24
N GLN A 529 7.99 -22.98 -9.41
CA GLN A 529 8.36 -24.13 -10.24
C GLN A 529 8.60 -23.75 -11.71
N ASN A 530 7.75 -22.92 -12.29
CA ASN A 530 7.89 -22.47 -13.68
C ASN A 530 9.08 -21.51 -13.83
N GLU A 531 9.22 -20.55 -12.91
CA GLU A 531 10.26 -19.53 -12.94
C GLU A 531 11.66 -20.10 -12.64
N SER A 532 11.79 -21.22 -11.93
CA SER A 532 13.08 -21.85 -11.61
C SER A 532 13.92 -22.17 -12.87
N SER A 533 13.27 -22.39 -14.02
CA SER A 533 13.95 -22.57 -15.29
C SER A 533 14.60 -21.27 -15.85
N LEU A 534 14.10 -20.12 -15.44
CA LEU A 534 14.59 -18.79 -15.82
C LEU A 534 15.43 -18.14 -14.74
N ARG A 535 15.10 -18.41 -13.48
CA ARG A 535 15.65 -17.80 -12.26
C ARG A 535 16.03 -18.90 -11.28
N THR A 536 17.29 -19.32 -11.33
CA THR A 536 17.78 -20.48 -10.57
C THR A 536 17.64 -20.33 -9.05
N TYR A 537 17.49 -19.10 -8.53
CA TYR A 537 17.27 -18.88 -7.11
C TYR A 537 15.89 -19.35 -6.60
N TYR A 538 14.97 -19.70 -7.50
CA TYR A 538 13.72 -20.39 -7.12
C TYR A 538 13.88 -21.92 -7.01
N GLU A 539 15.04 -22.50 -7.36
CA GLU A 539 15.24 -23.94 -7.24
C GLU A 539 15.10 -24.40 -5.77
N GLY A 540 14.13 -25.27 -5.52
CA GLY A 540 13.83 -25.77 -4.19
C GLY A 540 13.00 -24.84 -3.31
N ALA A 541 12.65 -23.64 -3.77
CA ALA A 541 11.73 -22.75 -3.05
C ALA A 541 10.31 -23.32 -3.09
N SER A 542 9.61 -23.21 -1.98
CA SER A 542 8.21 -23.65 -1.86
C SER A 542 7.51 -22.86 -0.76
N MET A 543 6.20 -22.74 -0.89
CA MET A 543 5.31 -22.08 0.05
C MET A 543 4.36 -23.11 0.69
N SER A 544 4.11 -22.97 1.97
CA SER A 544 3.10 -23.71 2.73
C SER A 544 1.97 -22.81 3.22
N ASP A 545 0.92 -23.39 3.82
CA ASP A 545 -0.15 -22.61 4.44
C ASP A 545 0.33 -21.73 5.60
N ASP A 546 1.42 -22.12 6.29
CA ASP A 546 2.02 -21.35 7.37
C ASP A 546 2.72 -20.08 6.87
N ASP A 547 3.07 -20.03 5.59
CA ASP A 547 3.73 -18.88 4.96
C ASP A 547 2.74 -17.82 4.43
N VAL A 548 1.43 -18.07 4.50
CA VAL A 548 0.41 -17.13 3.99
C VAL A 548 0.41 -15.83 4.78
N TYR A 549 0.47 -15.93 6.10
CA TYR A 549 0.45 -14.78 7.00
C TYR A 549 1.83 -14.54 7.61
N PHE A 550 2.19 -13.27 7.79
CA PHE A 550 3.37 -12.93 8.55
C PHE A 550 3.24 -13.37 10.01
N PRO A 551 4.32 -13.90 10.60
CA PRO A 551 4.38 -14.11 12.04
C PRO A 551 4.40 -12.76 12.78
N ILE A 552 4.05 -12.75 14.04
CA ILE A 552 4.29 -11.58 14.91
C ILE A 552 5.81 -11.34 14.94
N PRO A 553 6.28 -10.08 14.77
CA PRO A 553 7.71 -9.79 14.77
C PRO A 553 8.38 -10.25 16.07
N LEU A 554 9.57 -10.85 15.96
CA LEU A 554 10.30 -11.39 17.11
C LEU A 554 10.53 -10.34 18.20
N ASP A 555 10.93 -9.12 17.81
CA ASP A 555 11.14 -8.02 18.75
C ASP A 555 9.88 -7.67 19.57
N GLU A 556 8.70 -7.80 18.98
CA GLU A 556 7.44 -7.51 19.67
C GLU A 556 7.10 -8.61 20.68
N VAL A 557 7.40 -9.87 20.33
CA VAL A 557 7.24 -11.01 21.26
C VAL A 557 8.22 -10.90 22.42
N ASP A 558 9.51 -10.60 22.13
CA ASP A 558 10.57 -10.51 23.15
C ASP A 558 10.36 -9.34 24.12
N ASN A 559 9.77 -8.24 23.65
CA ASN A 559 9.51 -7.04 24.45
C ASN A 559 8.14 -7.02 25.11
N ALA A 560 7.26 -7.98 24.79
CA ALA A 560 5.91 -8.05 25.38
C ALA A 560 5.94 -8.32 26.88
N ALA A 561 5.17 -7.55 27.65
CA ALA A 561 5.11 -7.70 29.08
C ALA A 561 4.42 -9.02 29.49
N ASN A 562 5.03 -9.77 30.40
CA ASN A 562 4.38 -10.90 31.09
C ASN A 562 3.72 -11.97 30.19
N GLY A 563 4.28 -12.26 29.03
CA GLY A 563 3.71 -13.26 28.12
C GLY A 563 2.42 -12.82 27.42
N THR A 564 2.16 -11.51 27.31
CA THR A 564 0.97 -10.94 26.63
C THR A 564 0.85 -11.43 25.18
N TYR A 565 1.99 -11.75 24.55
CA TYR A 565 2.07 -12.22 23.16
C TYR A 565 2.29 -13.73 23.05
N ASP A 566 2.23 -14.47 24.19
CA ASP A 566 2.29 -15.93 24.16
C ASP A 566 1.02 -16.49 23.51
N GLU A 567 1.19 -17.43 22.61
CA GLU A 567 0.04 -18.11 21.99
C GLU A 567 -0.75 -18.88 23.08
N PRO A 568 -2.09 -18.74 23.11
CA PRO A 568 -2.89 -19.48 24.08
C PRO A 568 -2.66 -20.99 23.94
N LYS A 569 -2.35 -21.65 25.04
CA LYS A 569 -2.27 -23.12 25.06
C LYS A 569 -3.66 -23.70 24.75
N GLN A 570 -3.74 -24.47 23.68
CA GLN A 570 -4.95 -25.18 23.28
C GLN A 570 -5.40 -26.18 24.37
#